data_02859fb178e65339c61ce1ab34db7c42
#
_entry.id   02859fb178e65339c61ce1ab34db7c42
#
_cell.length_a   1.000
_cell.length_b   1.000
_cell.length_c   1.000
_cell.angle_alpha   90.00
_cell.angle_beta   90.00
_cell.angle_gamma   90.00
#
_symmetry.space_group_name_H-M   'P 1'
#
loop_
_entity.id
_entity.type
_entity.pdbx_description
1 polymer ?
#
loop_
_entity_poly.entity_id
_entity_poly.type
_entity_poly.pdbx_seq_one_letter_code
_entity_poly.pdbx_strand_id
1 'polypeptide(L)'
;MKNLLLTICALFFSIATAKTIAVGTQFPCKKIKQALLLAVDGDTILVYKGTYKEGNILISKKIVFLGKDFPTLDGQQKHEVVSISADSVIVKGFRIINSGYASLDDPCGIKVYDRTFVKIENNILDNNFFGIYLQNCRNCLVKNNKITAYGKQEQLIGNGIHCWKSDNLQIIANKISGHRDGIYFEFVTQSVIWRNVSNKNIRYGLHFMFSNDDAYITNVFKNNGAGVAVMFTKNVKM
;
A
#
# COMPACT_ATOMS: atom_id res chain seq x y z
N MET A 1 -50.03 -47.43 1.58
CA MET A 1 -48.61 -47.39 1.25
C MET A 1 -48.26 -45.98 0.74
N LYS A 2 -47.62 -45.15 1.55
CA LYS A 2 -47.24 -43.79 1.15
C LYS A 2 -45.77 -43.82 0.66
N ASN A 3 -45.56 -43.53 -0.60
CA ASN A 3 -44.23 -43.40 -1.19
C ASN A 3 -43.63 -42.09 -0.77
N LEU A 4 -42.56 -42.17 0.06
CA LEU A 4 -41.73 -41.02 0.48
C LEU A 4 -40.72 -40.77 -0.66
N LEU A 5 -40.92 -39.70 -1.45
CA LEU A 5 -39.96 -39.25 -2.45
C LEU A 5 -38.85 -38.49 -1.75
N LEU A 6 -37.65 -39.09 -1.64
CA LEU A 6 -36.47 -38.48 -1.10
C LEU A 6 -35.80 -37.60 -2.19
N THR A 7 -36.00 -36.29 -2.16
CA THR A 7 -35.31 -35.35 -3.06
C THR A 7 -33.88 -35.14 -2.57
N ILE A 8 -32.90 -35.76 -3.22
CA ILE A 8 -31.46 -35.52 -2.96
C ILE A 8 -31.09 -34.20 -3.61
N CYS A 9 -30.93 -33.17 -2.79
CA CYS A 9 -30.38 -31.88 -3.24
C CYS A 9 -28.84 -32.01 -3.36
N ALA A 10 -28.34 -32.26 -4.57
CA ALA A 10 -26.89 -32.27 -4.84
C ALA A 10 -26.35 -30.84 -4.80
N LEU A 11 -25.66 -30.46 -3.71
CA LEU A 11 -24.90 -29.23 -3.59
C LEU A 11 -23.68 -29.37 -4.50
N PHE A 12 -23.74 -28.75 -5.68
CA PHE A 12 -22.55 -28.55 -6.51
C PHE A 12 -21.65 -27.47 -5.89
N PHE A 13 -20.65 -27.89 -5.14
CA PHE A 13 -19.52 -27.00 -4.80
C PHE A 13 -18.70 -26.75 -6.05
N SER A 14 -18.91 -25.63 -6.72
CA SER A 14 -17.95 -25.18 -7.73
C SER A 14 -16.66 -24.76 -7.03
N ILE A 15 -15.61 -25.55 -7.16
CA ILE A 15 -14.26 -25.19 -6.74
C ILE A 15 -13.78 -24.09 -7.69
N ALA A 16 -13.91 -22.84 -7.29
CA ALA A 16 -13.31 -21.74 -8.01
C ALA A 16 -11.79 -21.85 -7.86
N THR A 17 -11.10 -22.28 -8.92
CA THR A 17 -9.63 -22.29 -8.96
C THR A 17 -9.13 -20.86 -9.22
N ALA A 18 -8.20 -20.41 -8.38
CA ALA A 18 -7.53 -19.12 -8.60
C ALA A 18 -6.82 -19.10 -9.95
N LYS A 19 -7.11 -18.11 -10.78
CA LYS A 19 -6.51 -17.93 -12.11
C LYS A 19 -5.56 -16.73 -12.15
N THR A 20 -4.71 -16.72 -13.16
CA THR A 20 -3.87 -15.57 -13.48
C THR A 20 -4.41 -14.84 -14.72
N ILE A 21 -4.70 -13.55 -14.58
CA ILE A 21 -5.10 -12.66 -15.67
C ILE A 21 -3.90 -11.81 -16.05
N ALA A 22 -3.34 -12.05 -17.24
CA ALA A 22 -2.19 -11.31 -17.74
C ALA A 22 -2.64 -10.00 -18.41
N VAL A 23 -1.93 -8.90 -18.09
CA VAL A 23 -2.17 -7.56 -18.63
C VAL A 23 -0.94 -7.07 -19.38
N GLY A 24 -1.10 -6.62 -20.61
CA GLY A 24 -0.04 -6.08 -21.45
C GLY A 24 -0.44 -6.05 -22.92
N THR A 25 0.35 -5.40 -23.76
CA THR A 25 0.03 -5.22 -25.19
C THR A 25 -0.12 -6.53 -25.95
N GLN A 26 0.57 -7.59 -25.50
CA GLN A 26 0.55 -8.93 -26.12
C GLN A 26 -0.57 -9.83 -25.59
N PHE A 27 -1.36 -9.40 -24.59
CA PHE A 27 -2.41 -10.19 -23.98
C PHE A 27 -3.82 -9.69 -24.36
N PRO A 28 -4.87 -10.48 -24.16
CA PRO A 28 -6.26 -10.02 -24.38
C PRO A 28 -6.61 -8.80 -23.51
N CYS A 29 -6.21 -8.80 -22.23
CA CYS A 29 -6.37 -7.65 -21.34
C CYS A 29 -5.20 -6.66 -21.57
N LYS A 30 -5.50 -5.51 -22.15
CA LYS A 30 -4.52 -4.44 -22.38
C LYS A 30 -4.55 -3.37 -21.28
N LYS A 31 -5.60 -3.34 -20.47
CA LYS A 31 -5.81 -2.40 -19.37
C LYS A 31 -5.96 -3.14 -18.04
N ILE A 32 -5.40 -2.56 -16.98
CA ILE A 32 -5.50 -3.10 -15.62
C ILE A 32 -6.96 -3.10 -15.15
N LYS A 33 -7.70 -2.01 -15.41
CA LYS A 33 -9.12 -1.90 -15.02
C LYS A 33 -9.98 -3.00 -15.68
N GLN A 34 -9.68 -3.38 -16.90
CA GLN A 34 -10.35 -4.50 -17.56
C GLN A 34 -10.08 -5.83 -16.83
N ALA A 35 -8.84 -6.09 -16.44
CA ALA A 35 -8.49 -7.29 -15.68
C ALA A 35 -9.16 -7.31 -14.28
N LEU A 36 -9.22 -6.16 -13.60
CA LEU A 36 -9.91 -6.04 -12.31
C LEU A 36 -11.42 -6.34 -12.39
N LEU A 37 -12.07 -5.98 -13.49
CA LEU A 37 -13.48 -6.35 -13.71
C LEU A 37 -13.66 -7.86 -13.83
N LEU A 38 -12.75 -8.54 -14.53
CA LEU A 38 -12.80 -9.99 -14.81
C LEU A 38 -12.31 -10.85 -13.64
N ALA A 39 -11.53 -10.29 -12.72
CA ALA A 39 -10.99 -11.02 -11.58
C ALA A 39 -12.08 -11.34 -10.54
N VAL A 40 -11.88 -12.44 -9.83
CA VAL A 40 -12.62 -12.83 -8.62
C VAL A 40 -11.65 -12.97 -7.45
N ASP A 41 -12.17 -13.12 -6.25
CA ASP A 41 -11.34 -13.32 -5.05
C ASP A 41 -10.44 -14.55 -5.20
N GLY A 42 -9.17 -14.39 -4.84
CA GLY A 42 -8.13 -15.39 -4.99
C GLY A 42 -7.32 -15.29 -6.29
N ASP A 43 -7.79 -14.55 -7.30
CA ASP A 43 -7.10 -14.42 -8.58
C ASP A 43 -5.79 -13.61 -8.46
N THR A 44 -4.91 -13.82 -9.44
CA THR A 44 -3.71 -13.01 -9.66
C THR A 44 -3.89 -12.14 -10.91
N ILE A 45 -3.67 -10.84 -10.80
CA ILE A 45 -3.50 -9.96 -11.96
C ILE A 45 -2.00 -9.74 -12.16
N LEU A 46 -1.47 -10.28 -13.24
CA LEU A 46 -0.07 -10.18 -13.62
C LEU A 46 0.11 -9.12 -14.71
N VAL A 47 0.64 -7.96 -14.32
CA VAL A 47 0.85 -6.82 -15.21
C VAL A 47 2.27 -6.86 -15.78
N TYR A 48 2.38 -6.88 -17.08
CA TYR A 48 3.67 -6.88 -17.77
C TYR A 48 4.18 -5.46 -18.00
N LYS A 49 5.48 -5.37 -18.32
CA LYS A 49 6.18 -4.10 -18.57
C LYS A 49 5.40 -3.19 -19.50
N GLY A 50 5.26 -1.95 -19.12
CA GLY A 50 4.51 -0.91 -19.82
C GLY A 50 4.24 0.28 -18.93
N THR A 51 3.67 1.35 -19.49
CA THR A 51 3.19 2.51 -18.73
C THR A 51 1.67 2.57 -18.82
N TYR A 52 1.03 2.50 -17.66
CA TYR A 52 -0.42 2.47 -17.51
C TYR A 52 -0.90 3.80 -16.92
N LYS A 53 -1.68 4.55 -17.68
CA LYS A 53 -2.25 5.86 -17.33
C LYS A 53 -3.77 5.72 -17.21
N GLU A 54 -4.22 4.97 -16.23
CA GLU A 54 -5.64 4.60 -16.09
C GLU A 54 -6.36 5.38 -14.98
N GLY A 55 -5.74 6.43 -14.45
CA GLY A 55 -6.25 7.15 -13.29
C GLY A 55 -6.17 6.28 -12.03
N ASN A 56 -7.12 6.44 -11.10
CA ASN A 56 -7.16 5.61 -9.91
C ASN A 56 -7.45 4.14 -10.22
N ILE A 57 -6.61 3.23 -9.72
CA ILE A 57 -6.76 1.78 -9.83
C ILE A 57 -7.33 1.28 -8.49
N LEU A 58 -8.64 1.04 -8.46
CA LEU A 58 -9.34 0.55 -7.27
C LEU A 58 -9.32 -0.98 -7.21
N ILE A 59 -8.70 -1.53 -6.17
CA ILE A 59 -8.67 -2.97 -5.88
C ILE A 59 -9.69 -3.26 -4.78
N SER A 60 -10.86 -3.77 -5.17
CA SER A 60 -11.99 -4.10 -4.30
C SER A 60 -12.23 -5.60 -4.11
N LYS A 61 -11.28 -6.43 -4.51
CA LYS A 61 -11.32 -7.88 -4.42
C LYS A 61 -10.03 -8.40 -3.79
N LYS A 62 -10.11 -9.53 -3.08
CA LYS A 62 -8.94 -10.22 -2.51
C LYS A 62 -8.11 -10.85 -3.62
N ILE A 63 -7.12 -10.12 -4.13
CA ILE A 63 -6.27 -10.56 -5.25
C ILE A 63 -4.79 -10.38 -4.96
N VAL A 64 -3.96 -11.06 -5.75
CA VAL A 64 -2.54 -10.75 -5.91
C VAL A 64 -2.37 -9.83 -7.11
N PHE A 65 -1.97 -8.57 -6.88
CA PHE A 65 -1.67 -7.60 -7.92
C PHE A 65 -0.15 -7.54 -8.10
N LEU A 66 0.33 -8.15 -9.18
CA LEU A 66 1.75 -8.42 -9.42
C LEU A 66 2.25 -7.73 -10.68
N GLY A 67 3.29 -6.92 -10.55
CA GLY A 67 4.03 -6.33 -11.66
C GLY A 67 5.23 -7.19 -12.06
N LYS A 68 5.36 -7.52 -13.33
CA LYS A 68 6.54 -8.17 -13.90
C LYS A 68 7.43 -7.11 -14.56
N ASP A 69 8.70 -7.04 -14.11
CA ASP A 69 9.69 -6.07 -14.60
C ASP A 69 9.28 -4.59 -14.33
N PHE A 70 8.66 -4.35 -13.18
CA PHE A 70 8.27 -3.03 -12.69
C PHE A 70 7.45 -2.20 -13.70
N PRO A 71 6.27 -2.66 -14.14
CA PRO A 71 5.37 -1.84 -14.95
C PRO A 71 5.05 -0.54 -14.20
N THR A 72 4.96 0.55 -14.97
CA THR A 72 4.72 1.88 -14.41
C THR A 72 3.24 2.18 -14.34
N LEU A 73 2.75 2.52 -13.15
CA LEU A 73 1.42 3.09 -12.91
C LEU A 73 1.60 4.60 -12.71
N ASP A 74 1.06 5.41 -13.62
CA ASP A 74 1.27 6.86 -13.62
C ASP A 74 -0.03 7.60 -13.29
N GLY A 75 -0.05 8.28 -12.14
CA GLY A 75 -1.17 9.10 -11.67
C GLY A 75 -1.32 10.43 -12.41
N GLN A 76 -0.37 10.77 -13.30
CA GLN A 76 -0.40 11.97 -14.16
C GLN A 76 -0.54 13.29 -13.36
N GLN A 77 -0.12 13.30 -12.09
CA GLN A 77 -0.26 14.41 -11.13
C GLN A 77 -1.73 14.83 -10.89
N LYS A 78 -2.67 13.90 -11.05
CA LYS A 78 -4.12 14.17 -10.95
C LYS A 78 -4.85 13.25 -9.98
N HIS A 79 -4.35 12.04 -9.79
CA HIS A 79 -5.11 10.98 -9.11
C HIS A 79 -4.31 10.33 -7.98
N GLU A 80 -5.01 9.81 -6.99
CA GLU A 80 -4.51 8.68 -6.22
C GLU A 80 -4.25 7.53 -7.19
N VAL A 81 -3.10 6.83 -7.09
CA VAL A 81 -2.73 5.89 -8.15
C VAL A 81 -3.34 4.51 -7.90
N VAL A 82 -3.18 3.97 -6.70
CA VAL A 82 -3.75 2.67 -6.30
C VAL A 82 -4.51 2.81 -5.00
N SER A 83 -5.79 2.44 -5.02
CA SER A 83 -6.67 2.38 -3.84
C SER A 83 -7.00 0.93 -3.53
N ILE A 84 -6.88 0.52 -2.26
CA ILE A 84 -7.19 -0.83 -1.79
C ILE A 84 -8.37 -0.76 -0.83
N SER A 85 -9.47 -1.41 -1.18
CA SER A 85 -10.69 -1.53 -0.39
C SER A 85 -11.13 -2.98 -0.14
N ALA A 86 -10.20 -3.95 -0.25
CA ALA A 86 -10.41 -5.35 0.09
C ALA A 86 -9.33 -5.87 1.02
N ASP A 87 -9.66 -6.85 1.84
CA ASP A 87 -8.72 -7.51 2.74
C ASP A 87 -7.79 -8.47 2.00
N SER A 88 -6.65 -8.75 2.61
CA SER A 88 -5.69 -9.75 2.14
C SER A 88 -5.16 -9.52 0.71
N VAL A 89 -5.18 -8.27 0.24
CA VAL A 89 -4.60 -7.88 -1.05
C VAL A 89 -3.09 -7.87 -0.96
N ILE A 90 -2.42 -8.33 -2.01
CA ILE A 90 -0.96 -8.23 -2.17
C ILE A 90 -0.65 -7.33 -3.36
N VAL A 91 0.12 -6.25 -3.15
CA VAL A 91 0.62 -5.36 -4.22
C VAL A 91 2.13 -5.46 -4.28
N LYS A 92 2.67 -5.93 -5.41
CA LYS A 92 4.10 -6.21 -5.52
C LYS A 92 4.66 -5.96 -6.92
N GLY A 93 5.88 -5.38 -6.99
CA GLY A 93 6.68 -5.32 -8.22
C GLY A 93 6.30 -4.21 -9.18
N PHE A 94 5.70 -3.12 -8.71
CA PHE A 94 5.32 -1.97 -9.53
C PHE A 94 6.26 -0.78 -9.36
N ARG A 95 6.32 0.06 -10.38
CA ARG A 95 6.74 1.45 -10.30
C ARG A 95 5.49 2.34 -10.31
N ILE A 96 5.25 3.08 -9.22
CA ILE A 96 4.04 3.88 -8.99
C ILE A 96 4.47 5.33 -8.88
N ILE A 97 4.01 6.17 -9.80
CA ILE A 97 4.54 7.53 -9.95
C ILE A 97 3.46 8.59 -10.06
N ASN A 98 3.84 9.82 -9.70
CA ASN A 98 3.10 11.05 -10.01
C ASN A 98 1.65 10.99 -9.51
N SER A 99 1.42 10.74 -8.22
CA SER A 99 0.10 10.95 -7.64
C SER A 99 -0.32 12.41 -7.77
N GLY A 100 -1.61 12.70 -7.61
CA GLY A 100 -2.10 14.06 -7.54
C GLY A 100 -1.44 14.84 -6.41
N TYR A 101 -1.71 16.13 -6.39
CA TYR A 101 -1.44 17.04 -5.30
C TYR A 101 -2.77 17.68 -4.91
N ALA A 102 -3.17 17.59 -3.66
CA ALA A 102 -4.33 18.29 -3.15
C ALA A 102 -4.14 18.57 -1.65
N SER A 103 -4.67 19.69 -1.19
CA SER A 103 -4.64 20.07 0.22
C SER A 103 -5.72 19.38 1.07
N LEU A 104 -6.70 18.74 0.47
CA LEU A 104 -7.85 18.13 1.16
C LEU A 104 -7.99 16.62 1.00
N ASP A 105 -7.46 16.02 -0.07
CA ASP A 105 -7.74 14.62 -0.43
C ASP A 105 -6.56 13.67 -0.24
N ASP A 106 -5.44 14.13 0.31
CA ASP A 106 -4.23 13.32 0.60
C ASP A 106 -3.89 12.28 -0.48
N PRO A 107 -3.67 12.68 -1.75
CA PRO A 107 -3.47 11.74 -2.84
C PRO A 107 -2.17 10.95 -2.67
N CYS A 108 -2.28 9.64 -2.86
CA CYS A 108 -1.21 8.70 -2.56
C CYS A 108 -0.73 7.93 -3.78
N GLY A 109 0.48 7.40 -3.70
CA GLY A 109 0.91 6.32 -4.56
C GLY A 109 0.08 5.05 -4.32
N ILE A 110 -0.01 4.61 -3.06
CA ILE A 110 -0.90 3.51 -2.62
C ILE A 110 -1.63 3.93 -1.35
N LYS A 111 -2.94 3.81 -1.34
CA LYS A 111 -3.77 4.02 -0.15
C LYS A 111 -4.61 2.79 0.18
N VAL A 112 -4.67 2.44 1.46
CA VAL A 112 -5.47 1.33 1.99
C VAL A 112 -6.52 1.90 2.93
N TYR A 113 -7.78 1.55 2.70
CA TYR A 113 -8.94 2.06 3.43
C TYR A 113 -9.60 0.96 4.25
N ASP A 114 -9.51 1.03 5.57
CA ASP A 114 -10.26 0.21 6.54
C ASP A 114 -10.11 -1.30 6.32
N ARG A 115 -8.86 -1.79 6.05
CA ARG A 115 -8.61 -3.19 5.65
C ARG A 115 -7.58 -3.89 6.52
N THR A 116 -7.63 -5.22 6.44
CA THR A 116 -6.74 -6.11 7.18
C THR A 116 -5.92 -7.02 6.26
N PHE A 117 -4.73 -7.44 6.77
CA PHE A 117 -3.85 -8.40 6.11
C PHE A 117 -3.35 -7.98 4.71
N VAL A 118 -3.34 -6.67 4.39
CA VAL A 118 -2.81 -6.16 3.13
C VAL A 118 -1.27 -6.20 3.17
N LYS A 119 -0.65 -6.61 2.05
CA LYS A 119 0.80 -6.62 1.87
C LYS A 119 1.22 -5.74 0.70
N ILE A 120 2.11 -4.78 0.96
CA ILE A 120 2.68 -3.87 -0.04
C ILE A 120 4.19 -4.11 -0.05
N GLU A 121 4.68 -4.80 -1.08
CA GLU A 121 6.04 -5.31 -1.07
C GLU A 121 6.80 -5.03 -2.37
N ASN A 122 8.10 -4.71 -2.25
CA ASN A 122 9.01 -4.61 -3.40
C ASN A 122 8.50 -3.70 -4.52
N ASN A 123 7.92 -2.55 -4.18
CA ASN A 123 7.51 -1.53 -5.14
C ASN A 123 8.49 -0.36 -5.15
N ILE A 124 8.50 0.38 -6.25
CA ILE A 124 9.19 1.65 -6.41
C ILE A 124 8.13 2.74 -6.51
N LEU A 125 8.06 3.60 -5.51
CA LEU A 125 7.18 4.76 -5.49
C LEU A 125 8.02 6.02 -5.72
N ASP A 126 7.65 6.85 -6.69
CA ASP A 126 8.46 7.98 -7.09
C ASP A 126 7.58 9.20 -7.41
N ASN A 127 7.91 10.34 -6.82
CA ASN A 127 7.19 11.60 -7.04
C ASN A 127 5.68 11.53 -6.69
N ASN A 128 5.34 10.90 -5.57
CA ASN A 128 3.98 10.88 -5.05
C ASN A 128 3.86 11.87 -3.88
N PHE A 129 2.69 12.49 -3.69
CA PHE A 129 2.43 13.38 -2.57
C PHE A 129 2.55 12.62 -1.25
N PHE A 130 1.69 11.64 -0.98
CA PHE A 130 1.99 10.57 -0.03
C PHE A 130 2.53 9.34 -0.77
N GLY A 131 3.52 8.67 -0.21
CA GLY A 131 3.99 7.42 -0.78
C GLY A 131 2.98 6.29 -0.57
N ILE A 132 2.89 5.78 0.66
CA ILE A 132 1.93 4.75 1.08
C ILE A 132 1.14 5.29 2.28
N TYR A 133 -0.18 5.14 2.24
CA TYR A 133 -1.06 5.52 3.34
C TYR A 133 -1.92 4.33 3.80
N LEU A 134 -1.81 3.96 5.07
CA LEU A 134 -2.63 2.97 5.74
C LEU A 134 -3.62 3.69 6.66
N GLN A 135 -4.89 3.71 6.30
CA GLN A 135 -5.96 4.36 7.06
C GLN A 135 -6.83 3.29 7.72
N ASN A 136 -6.91 3.31 9.06
CA ASN A 136 -7.71 2.37 9.86
C ASN A 136 -7.45 0.89 9.49
N CYS A 137 -6.16 0.53 9.40
CA CYS A 137 -5.71 -0.78 8.94
C CYS A 137 -5.19 -1.64 10.08
N ARG A 138 -5.29 -2.97 9.93
CA ARG A 138 -4.81 -3.93 10.92
C ARG A 138 -4.04 -5.08 10.27
N ASN A 139 -3.01 -5.58 10.96
CA ASN A 139 -2.23 -6.74 10.51
C ASN A 139 -1.61 -6.57 9.10
N CYS A 140 -1.24 -5.34 8.72
CA CYS A 140 -0.72 -5.04 7.39
C CYS A 140 0.81 -5.02 7.34
N LEU A 141 1.37 -5.36 6.19
CA LEU A 141 2.81 -5.41 5.95
C LEU A 141 3.22 -4.43 4.84
N VAL A 142 4.14 -3.53 5.12
CA VAL A 142 4.81 -2.66 4.15
C VAL A 142 6.29 -3.00 4.14
N LYS A 143 6.79 -3.67 3.10
CA LYS A 143 8.13 -4.25 3.12
C LYS A 143 8.92 -4.03 1.83
N ASN A 144 10.21 -3.71 1.97
CA ASN A 144 11.16 -3.62 0.86
C ASN A 144 10.75 -2.63 -0.25
N ASN A 145 9.96 -1.60 0.05
CA ASN A 145 9.63 -0.59 -0.94
C ASN A 145 10.71 0.50 -0.98
N LYS A 146 10.94 1.06 -2.17
CA LYS A 146 11.72 2.27 -2.37
C LYS A 146 10.76 3.43 -2.62
N ILE A 147 10.76 4.42 -1.73
CA ILE A 147 9.81 5.54 -1.74
C ILE A 147 10.61 6.83 -1.81
N THR A 148 10.45 7.58 -2.89
CA THR A 148 11.23 8.80 -3.15
C THR A 148 10.28 9.93 -3.54
N ALA A 149 10.50 11.10 -2.97
CA ALA A 149 9.85 12.34 -3.37
C ALA A 149 10.88 13.47 -3.41
N TYR A 150 10.44 14.66 -3.81
CA TYR A 150 11.30 15.81 -4.05
C TYR A 150 10.76 17.07 -3.34
N GLY A 151 10.20 16.89 -2.15
CA GLY A 151 9.64 17.96 -1.34
C GLY A 151 10.69 19.00 -0.97
N LYS A 152 10.37 20.28 -1.19
CA LYS A 152 11.19 21.41 -0.76
C LYS A 152 10.57 22.17 0.40
N GLN A 153 9.27 22.10 0.56
CA GLN A 153 8.49 22.75 1.62
C GLN A 153 7.52 21.73 2.22
N GLU A 154 7.38 21.75 3.54
CA GLU A 154 6.59 20.76 4.26
C GLU A 154 5.08 20.78 3.92
N GLN A 155 4.56 21.93 3.48
CA GLN A 155 3.17 22.09 3.09
C GLN A 155 2.87 21.54 1.70
N LEU A 156 3.90 21.30 0.89
CA LEU A 156 3.77 20.89 -0.51
C LEU A 156 4.05 19.40 -0.74
N ILE A 157 4.26 18.63 0.33
CA ILE A 157 4.55 17.21 0.26
C ILE A 157 4.00 16.49 1.51
N GLY A 158 3.46 15.30 1.32
CA GLY A 158 3.02 14.43 2.40
C GLY A 158 4.13 13.52 2.93
N ASN A 159 3.76 12.51 3.68
CA ASN A 159 4.68 11.57 4.31
C ASN A 159 5.04 10.40 3.37
N GLY A 160 6.20 9.79 3.58
CA GLY A 160 6.63 8.62 2.80
C GLY A 160 5.75 7.41 3.08
N ILE A 161 5.65 7.02 4.34
CA ILE A 161 4.67 6.04 4.84
C ILE A 161 3.87 6.72 5.94
N HIS A 162 2.56 6.85 5.75
CA HIS A 162 1.62 7.40 6.72
C HIS A 162 0.68 6.31 7.22
N CYS A 163 0.60 6.15 8.53
CA CYS A 163 -0.31 5.21 9.18
C CYS A 163 -1.21 6.00 10.14
N TRP A 164 -2.52 5.88 9.97
CA TRP A 164 -3.50 6.58 10.77
C TRP A 164 -4.53 5.61 11.35
N LYS A 165 -4.78 5.71 12.68
CA LYS A 165 -5.75 4.87 13.42
C LYS A 165 -5.60 3.37 13.11
N SER A 166 -4.38 2.87 13.12
CA SER A 166 -4.05 1.50 12.69
C SER A 166 -3.36 0.72 13.79
N ASP A 167 -3.39 -0.61 13.71
CA ASP A 167 -2.73 -1.46 14.70
C ASP A 167 -2.05 -2.70 14.08
N ASN A 168 -1.09 -3.26 14.83
CA ASN A 168 -0.33 -4.45 14.46
C ASN A 168 0.25 -4.40 13.04
N LEU A 169 0.86 -3.25 12.72
CA LEU A 169 1.52 -3.02 11.44
C LEU A 169 2.96 -3.50 11.48
N GLN A 170 3.45 -3.94 10.33
CA GLN A 170 4.85 -4.26 10.11
C GLN A 170 5.42 -3.37 8.99
N ILE A 171 6.28 -2.43 9.35
CA ILE A 171 6.96 -1.51 8.41
C ILE A 171 8.43 -1.93 8.34
N ILE A 172 8.80 -2.69 7.31
CA ILE A 172 10.06 -3.44 7.32
C ILE A 172 10.92 -3.14 6.09
N ALA A 173 12.19 -2.81 6.31
CA ALA A 173 13.22 -2.72 5.28
C ALA A 173 12.88 -1.79 4.10
N ASN A 174 12.09 -0.75 4.32
CA ASN A 174 11.79 0.24 3.29
C ASN A 174 12.91 1.29 3.21
N LYS A 175 13.11 1.86 2.02
CA LYS A 175 14.02 2.98 1.76
C LYS A 175 13.20 4.21 1.39
N ILE A 176 13.21 5.23 2.23
CA ILE A 176 12.33 6.39 2.13
C ILE A 176 13.17 7.66 2.06
N SER A 177 12.82 8.59 1.16
CA SER A 177 13.51 9.88 1.07
C SER A 177 12.69 10.99 0.45
N GLY A 178 12.97 12.23 0.85
CA GLY A 178 12.47 13.44 0.20
C GLY A 178 11.02 13.81 0.50
N HIS A 179 10.42 13.20 1.50
CA HIS A 179 9.06 13.47 1.98
C HIS A 179 9.07 14.49 3.13
N ARG A 180 7.89 14.89 3.64
CA ARG A 180 7.76 15.72 4.85
C ARG A 180 8.31 14.96 6.04
N ASP A 181 7.70 13.84 6.39
CA ASP A 181 8.21 12.85 7.34
C ASP A 181 8.44 11.53 6.58
N GLY A 182 9.48 10.79 6.92
CA GLY A 182 9.74 9.51 6.27
C GLY A 182 8.69 8.48 6.62
N ILE A 183 8.50 8.21 7.91
CA ILE A 183 7.45 7.35 8.46
C ILE A 183 6.69 8.17 9.51
N TYR A 184 5.36 8.21 9.41
CA TYR A 184 4.50 8.92 10.34
C TYR A 184 3.41 7.99 10.87
N PHE A 185 3.38 7.83 12.19
CA PHE A 185 2.38 7.10 12.93
C PHE A 185 1.50 8.07 13.71
N GLU A 186 0.20 8.00 13.47
CA GLU A 186 -0.79 8.81 14.18
C GLU A 186 -1.94 7.92 14.67
N PHE A 187 -2.12 7.84 15.98
CA PHE A 187 -3.04 6.91 16.64
C PHE A 187 -2.78 5.44 16.24
N VAL A 188 -1.52 5.04 16.15
CA VAL A 188 -1.10 3.67 15.82
C VAL A 188 -0.70 2.94 17.09
N THR A 189 -0.92 1.62 17.13
CA THR A 189 -0.55 0.80 18.29
C THR A 189 0.01 -0.57 17.89
N GLN A 190 0.80 -1.17 18.80
CA GLN A 190 1.27 -2.56 18.70
C GLN A 190 2.02 -2.89 17.40
N SER A 191 2.71 -1.91 16.83
CA SER A 191 3.32 -2.01 15.52
C SER A 191 4.84 -2.04 15.59
N VAL A 192 5.46 -2.59 14.55
CA VAL A 192 6.91 -2.74 14.46
C VAL A 192 7.47 -2.03 13.24
N ILE A 193 8.46 -1.17 13.46
CA ILE A 193 9.24 -0.46 12.45
C ILE A 193 10.66 -1.01 12.47
N TRP A 194 11.06 -1.79 11.46
CA TRP A 194 12.29 -2.56 11.50
C TRP A 194 13.14 -2.45 10.23
N ARG A 195 14.44 -2.18 10.40
CA ARG A 195 15.44 -2.12 9.31
C ARG A 195 15.11 -1.14 8.17
N ASN A 196 14.35 -0.08 8.44
CA ASN A 196 14.10 0.93 7.42
C ASN A 196 15.25 1.92 7.34
N VAL A 197 15.44 2.50 6.16
CA VAL A 197 16.33 3.63 5.94
C VAL A 197 15.48 4.83 5.53
N SER A 198 15.43 5.86 6.37
CA SER A 198 14.67 7.08 6.12
C SER A 198 15.62 8.28 6.15
N ASN A 199 15.77 8.94 5.00
CA ASN A 199 16.77 10.00 4.86
C ASN A 199 16.28 11.19 4.03
N LYS A 200 16.91 12.36 4.23
CA LYS A 200 16.64 13.59 3.48
C LYS A 200 15.17 14.00 3.49
N ASN A 201 14.44 13.68 4.54
CA ASN A 201 13.08 14.18 4.73
C ASN A 201 13.13 15.56 5.39
N ILE A 202 12.11 16.38 5.13
CA ILE A 202 12.09 17.79 5.54
C ILE A 202 12.08 17.89 7.07
N ARG A 203 11.23 17.10 7.74
CA ARG A 203 11.09 17.13 9.20
C ARG A 203 11.76 15.92 9.84
N TYR A 204 11.07 14.79 9.89
CA TYR A 204 11.49 13.65 10.70
C TYR A 204 11.77 12.42 9.86
N GLY A 205 12.73 11.61 10.29
CA GLY A 205 12.93 10.27 9.75
C GLY A 205 11.80 9.34 10.17
N LEU A 206 11.39 9.43 11.44
CA LEU A 206 10.26 8.72 12.04
C LEU A 206 9.54 9.66 13.01
N HIS A 207 8.22 9.70 12.94
CA HIS A 207 7.38 10.54 13.79
C HIS A 207 6.24 9.72 14.40
N PHE A 208 6.16 9.69 15.72
CA PHE A 208 5.05 9.14 16.49
C PHE A 208 4.21 10.28 17.06
N MET A 209 2.89 10.21 16.82
CA MET A 209 1.88 11.12 17.36
C MET A 209 0.73 10.31 17.95
N PHE A 210 0.47 10.44 19.24
CA PHE A 210 -0.56 9.69 19.96
C PHE A 210 -0.52 8.16 19.72
N SER A 211 0.68 7.60 19.48
CA SER A 211 0.88 6.20 19.12
C SER A 211 1.56 5.45 20.26
N ASN A 212 1.06 4.26 20.62
CA ASN A 212 1.47 3.58 21.83
C ASN A 212 1.83 2.12 21.59
N ASP A 213 2.68 1.56 22.48
CA ASP A 213 3.05 0.14 22.47
C ASP A 213 3.75 -0.30 21.16
N ASP A 214 4.43 0.62 20.50
CA ASP A 214 5.14 0.39 19.25
C ASP A 214 6.63 0.10 19.51
N ALA A 215 7.28 -0.54 18.52
CA ALA A 215 8.72 -0.77 18.56
C ALA A 215 9.39 -0.31 17.27
N TYR A 216 10.56 0.37 17.37
CA TYR A 216 11.41 0.65 16.21
C TYR A 216 12.83 0.14 16.45
N ILE A 217 13.29 -0.76 15.60
CA ILE A 217 14.48 -1.55 15.84
C ILE A 217 15.38 -1.53 14.59
N THR A 218 16.68 -1.27 14.78
CA THR A 218 17.68 -1.36 13.71
C THR A 218 17.34 -0.49 12.48
N ASN A 219 16.72 0.68 12.68
CA ASN A 219 16.46 1.62 11.59
C ASN A 219 17.61 2.63 11.44
N VAL A 220 17.76 3.22 10.26
CA VAL A 220 18.72 4.29 9.98
C VAL A 220 17.97 5.55 9.60
N PHE A 221 18.11 6.59 10.43
CA PHE A 221 17.55 7.92 10.19
C PHE A 221 18.71 8.90 10.01
N LYS A 222 18.87 9.46 8.80
CA LYS A 222 20.00 10.36 8.53
C LYS A 222 19.61 11.54 7.61
N ASN A 223 20.25 12.67 7.83
CA ASN A 223 20.04 13.87 7.00
C ASN A 223 18.57 14.33 6.95
N ASN A 224 17.78 14.08 7.99
CA ASN A 224 16.44 14.64 8.18
C ASN A 224 16.53 15.88 9.05
N GLY A 225 15.46 16.67 9.16
CA GLY A 225 15.38 17.75 10.13
C GLY A 225 15.64 17.25 11.55
N ALA A 226 15.04 16.11 11.93
CA ALA A 226 15.45 15.32 13.10
C ALA A 226 15.29 13.81 12.81
N GLY A 227 16.00 12.96 13.55
CA GLY A 227 15.95 11.50 13.35
C GLY A 227 14.59 10.93 13.71
N VAL A 228 14.18 11.11 14.97
CA VAL A 228 12.91 10.59 15.53
C VAL A 228 12.23 11.68 16.35
N ALA A 229 10.93 11.83 16.19
CA ALA A 229 10.05 12.62 17.03
C ALA A 229 9.03 11.71 17.72
N VAL A 230 8.85 11.89 19.04
CA VAL A 230 7.90 11.11 19.84
C VAL A 230 7.01 12.11 20.57
N MET A 231 5.74 12.22 20.16
CA MET A 231 4.80 13.21 20.66
C MET A 231 3.54 12.54 21.19
N PHE A 232 3.18 12.86 22.46
CA PHE A 232 1.98 12.31 23.13
C PHE A 232 1.86 10.79 23.04
N THR A 233 2.97 10.09 23.18
CA THR A 233 3.14 8.65 22.88
C THR A 233 3.71 7.95 24.13
N LYS A 234 3.28 6.69 24.37
CA LYS A 234 3.70 5.88 25.52
C LYS A 234 4.23 4.52 25.05
N ASN A 235 5.12 3.92 25.88
CA ASN A 235 5.60 2.54 25.72
C ASN A 235 6.26 2.25 24.35
N VAL A 236 6.98 3.22 23.79
CA VAL A 236 7.76 2.98 22.57
C VAL A 236 9.09 2.32 22.93
N LYS A 237 9.37 1.16 22.31
CA LYS A 237 10.62 0.41 22.50
C LYS A 237 11.60 0.70 21.37
N MET A 238 12.89 0.87 21.75
CA MET A 238 14.03 1.10 20.85
C MET A 238 14.94 -0.13 20.83
#